data_8694a7912dbec1220d6f45263ca0b446
#
_entry.id   8694a7912dbec1220d6f45263ca0b446
#
_cell.length_a   1.000
_cell.length_b   1.000
_cell.length_c   1.000
_cell.angle_alpha   90.00
_cell.angle_beta   90.00
_cell.angle_gamma   90.00
#
_symmetry.space_group_name_H-M   'P 1'
#
loop_
_entity.id
_entity.type
_entity.pdbx_description
1 polymer ?
#
loop_
_entity_poly.entity_id
_entity_poly.type
_entity_poly.pdbx_seq_one_letter_code
_entity_poly.pdbx_strand_id
1 'polypeptide(L)'
;RDCLLSRGLGDVYKRQLESGIKIVLEETRLSDYIKDADIVVTGEGRLDGQTVMGKAPIGVAKIAKQFDKPVLAFSGCVTKDATACNREGVDAFFPVLRNVVSLEDAMNPANARQNMADTAEQVFRTIRTFSSL
;
A
#
# COMPACT_ATOMS: atom_id res chain seq x y z
N ARG A 1 -12.19 -8.75 -23.87
CA ARG A 1 -12.02 -8.49 -25.32
C ARG A 1 -10.67 -7.85 -25.49
N ASP A 2 -9.67 -8.67 -25.82
CA ASP A 2 -8.37 -8.16 -26.18
C ASP A 2 -8.50 -7.28 -27.41
N CYS A 3 -8.09 -6.05 -27.30
CA CYS A 3 -8.07 -5.16 -28.44
C CYS A 3 -7.03 -5.70 -29.44
N LEU A 4 -7.47 -6.05 -30.64
CA LEU A 4 -6.59 -6.53 -31.72
C LEU A 4 -5.41 -5.58 -32.00
N LEU A 5 -5.61 -4.28 -31.78
CA LEU A 5 -4.58 -3.25 -31.91
C LEU A 5 -3.48 -3.36 -30.84
N SER A 6 -3.84 -3.74 -29.61
CA SER A 6 -2.84 -3.91 -28.56
C SER A 6 -1.97 -5.13 -28.78
N ARG A 7 -2.53 -6.21 -29.32
CA ARG A 7 -1.77 -7.39 -29.72
C ARG A 7 -0.77 -7.08 -30.85
N GLY A 8 -1.26 -6.43 -31.91
CA GLY A 8 -0.41 -6.11 -33.04
C GLY A 8 0.77 -5.19 -32.66
N LEU A 9 0.53 -4.19 -31.85
CA LEU A 9 1.58 -3.27 -31.38
C LEU A 9 2.57 -3.95 -30.42
N GLY A 10 2.09 -4.81 -29.52
CA GLY A 10 2.93 -5.57 -28.59
C GLY A 10 3.88 -6.50 -29.32
N ASP A 11 3.39 -7.22 -30.33
CA ASP A 11 4.17 -8.17 -31.11
C ASP A 11 5.19 -7.47 -32.03
N VAL A 12 4.77 -6.40 -32.71
CA VAL A 12 5.63 -5.68 -33.66
C VAL A 12 6.76 -4.93 -32.96
N TYR A 13 6.49 -4.33 -31.79
CA TYR A 13 7.46 -3.49 -31.09
C TYR A 13 8.04 -4.14 -29.82
N LYS A 14 7.73 -5.41 -29.54
CA LYS A 14 8.14 -6.12 -28.31
C LYS A 14 7.80 -5.35 -27.04
N ARG A 15 6.68 -4.63 -27.05
CA ARG A 15 6.20 -3.90 -25.87
C ARG A 15 5.65 -4.89 -24.86
N GLN A 16 6.21 -4.87 -23.66
CA GLN A 16 5.64 -5.59 -22.54
C GLN A 16 4.50 -4.76 -21.96
N LEU A 17 3.40 -5.43 -21.60
CA LEU A 17 2.34 -4.82 -20.82
C LEU A 17 2.83 -4.68 -19.37
N GLU A 18 3.15 -3.47 -18.98
CA GLU A 18 3.51 -3.16 -17.59
C GLU A 18 2.25 -2.92 -16.77
N SER A 19 2.29 -3.30 -15.49
CA SER A 19 1.21 -2.95 -14.58
C SER A 19 1.16 -1.44 -14.36
N GLY A 20 -0.03 -0.85 -14.30
CA GLY A 20 -0.19 0.60 -14.13
C GLY A 20 0.53 1.12 -12.88
N ILE A 21 0.56 0.34 -11.81
CA ILE A 21 1.29 0.72 -10.59
C ILE A 21 2.80 0.80 -10.83
N LYS A 22 3.39 -0.13 -11.59
CA LYS A 22 4.82 -0.11 -11.89
C LYS A 22 5.20 1.17 -12.62
N ILE A 23 4.43 1.54 -13.66
CA ILE A 23 4.66 2.77 -14.42
C ILE A 23 4.61 3.99 -13.49
N VAL A 24 3.58 4.10 -12.63
CA VAL A 24 3.45 5.23 -11.69
C VAL A 24 4.63 5.31 -10.73
N LEU A 25 5.08 4.19 -10.18
CA LEU A 25 6.19 4.15 -9.24
C LEU A 25 7.53 4.53 -9.90
N GLU A 26 7.73 4.16 -11.15
CA GLU A 26 8.91 4.52 -11.95
C GLU A 26 8.87 6.02 -12.33
N GLU A 27 7.78 6.51 -12.87
CA GLU A 27 7.62 7.91 -13.29
C GLU A 27 7.72 8.89 -12.11
N THR A 28 7.24 8.51 -10.93
CA THR A 28 7.37 9.32 -9.73
C THR A 28 8.75 9.23 -9.09
N ARG A 29 9.62 8.35 -9.58
CA ARG A 29 10.95 8.08 -9.02
C ARG A 29 10.89 7.75 -7.52
N LEU A 30 9.87 7.00 -7.11
CA LEU A 30 9.61 6.69 -5.70
C LEU A 30 10.83 6.05 -5.00
N SER A 31 11.62 5.26 -5.73
CA SER A 31 12.85 4.64 -5.21
C SER A 31 13.85 5.67 -4.66
N ASP A 32 13.94 6.85 -5.27
CA ASP A 32 14.85 7.90 -4.83
C ASP A 32 14.48 8.46 -3.45
N TYR A 33 13.19 8.49 -3.15
CA TYR A 33 12.69 8.93 -1.84
C TYR A 33 12.77 7.83 -0.79
N ILE A 34 12.46 6.59 -1.19
CA ILE A 34 12.44 5.45 -0.27
C ILE A 34 13.82 5.14 0.30
N LYS A 35 14.87 5.24 -0.49
CA LYS A 35 16.25 4.91 -0.02
C LYS A 35 16.69 5.75 1.19
N ASP A 36 16.21 6.98 1.30
CA ASP A 36 16.55 7.90 2.38
C ASP A 36 15.49 7.93 3.50
N ALA A 37 14.41 7.14 3.40
CA ALA A 37 13.37 7.05 4.40
C ALA A 37 13.76 6.08 5.54
N ASP A 38 13.31 6.36 6.76
CA ASP A 38 13.42 5.43 7.89
C ASP A 38 12.27 4.42 7.88
N ILE A 39 11.08 4.86 7.51
CA ILE A 39 9.87 4.04 7.44
C ILE A 39 9.10 4.42 6.18
N VAL A 40 8.60 3.43 5.47
CA VAL A 40 7.71 3.62 4.32
C VAL A 40 6.28 3.35 4.74
N VAL A 41 5.41 4.30 4.47
CA VAL A 41 3.98 4.20 4.76
C VAL A 41 3.19 4.13 3.46
N THR A 42 2.31 3.15 3.36
CA THR A 42 1.40 2.97 2.23
C THR A 42 -0.01 2.64 2.71
N GLY A 43 -0.95 2.51 1.80
CA GLY A 43 -2.31 2.14 2.17
C GLY A 43 -3.27 2.09 1.00
N GLU A 44 -4.46 1.63 1.29
CA GLU A 44 -5.59 1.62 0.37
C GLU A 44 -6.92 1.54 1.15
N GLY A 45 -8.04 1.66 0.45
CA GLY A 45 -9.36 1.59 1.09
C GLY A 45 -9.65 0.24 1.73
N ARG A 46 -9.16 -0.86 1.15
CA ARG A 46 -9.36 -2.21 1.67
C ARG A 46 -8.16 -3.10 1.38
N LEU A 47 -7.54 -3.63 2.43
CA LEU A 47 -6.53 -4.68 2.34
C LEU A 47 -7.19 -6.06 2.40
N ASP A 48 -6.93 -6.88 1.41
CA ASP A 48 -7.45 -8.23 1.26
C ASP A 48 -6.44 -9.14 0.52
N GLY A 49 -6.79 -10.40 0.33
CA GLY A 49 -5.95 -11.36 -0.40
C GLY A 49 -5.69 -10.97 -1.86
N GLN A 50 -6.51 -10.12 -2.46
CA GLN A 50 -6.28 -9.63 -3.82
C GLN A 50 -5.25 -8.49 -3.89
N THR A 51 -4.96 -7.85 -2.77
CA THR A 51 -3.95 -6.76 -2.70
C THR A 51 -2.58 -7.26 -3.17
N VAL A 52 -2.24 -8.52 -2.90
CA VAL A 52 -0.97 -9.13 -3.35
C VAL A 52 -0.85 -9.28 -4.87
N MET A 53 -1.94 -9.16 -5.60
CA MET A 53 -1.96 -9.27 -7.06
C MET A 53 -1.52 -7.99 -7.79
N GLY A 54 -0.64 -7.20 -7.18
CA GLY A 54 -0.02 -6.04 -7.82
C GLY A 54 -0.73 -4.70 -7.60
N LYS A 55 -1.51 -4.57 -6.50
CA LYS A 55 -2.04 -3.28 -6.08
C LYS A 55 -0.94 -2.39 -5.49
N ALA A 56 -1.25 -1.10 -5.34
CA ALA A 56 -0.30 -0.08 -4.91
C ALA A 56 0.50 -0.42 -3.64
N PRO A 57 -0.09 -0.93 -2.55
CA PRO A 57 0.67 -1.25 -1.35
C PRO A 57 1.79 -2.25 -1.58
N ILE A 58 1.57 -3.25 -2.42
CA ILE A 58 2.58 -4.27 -2.73
C ILE A 58 3.66 -3.71 -3.67
N GLY A 59 3.29 -2.88 -4.63
CA GLY A 59 4.26 -2.19 -5.49
C GLY A 59 5.24 -1.36 -4.67
N VAL A 60 4.72 -0.56 -3.74
CA VAL A 60 5.52 0.25 -2.81
C VAL A 60 6.39 -0.63 -1.91
N ALA A 61 5.82 -1.69 -1.33
CA ALA A 61 6.55 -2.59 -0.45
C ALA A 61 7.73 -3.27 -1.16
N LYS A 62 7.54 -3.71 -2.40
CA LYS A 62 8.62 -4.32 -3.20
C LYS A 62 9.79 -3.37 -3.42
N ILE A 63 9.53 -2.09 -3.69
CA ILE A 63 10.61 -1.10 -3.81
C ILE A 63 11.27 -0.87 -2.46
N ALA A 64 10.50 -0.71 -1.38
CA ALA A 64 11.04 -0.50 -0.05
C ALA A 64 11.97 -1.62 0.41
N LYS A 65 11.63 -2.87 0.10
CA LYS A 65 12.43 -4.04 0.44
C LYS A 65 13.75 -4.13 -0.35
N GLN A 66 13.88 -3.46 -1.48
CA GLN A 66 15.17 -3.34 -2.18
C GLN A 66 16.18 -2.49 -1.38
N PHE A 67 15.70 -1.66 -0.47
CA PHE A 67 16.50 -0.79 0.39
C PHE A 67 16.39 -1.17 1.88
N ASP A 68 15.90 -2.37 2.19
CA ASP A 68 15.72 -2.89 3.55
C ASP A 68 14.88 -1.97 4.47
N LYS A 69 13.93 -1.23 3.88
CA LYS A 69 13.09 -0.30 4.64
C LYS A 69 11.87 -1.00 5.22
N PRO A 70 11.49 -0.68 6.48
CA PRO A 70 10.24 -1.14 7.07
C PRO A 70 9.05 -0.51 6.38
N VAL A 71 7.99 -1.31 6.17
CA VAL A 71 6.77 -0.90 5.47
C VAL A 71 5.55 -1.10 6.36
N LEU A 72 4.85 -0.01 6.59
CA LEU A 72 3.56 0.00 7.29
C LEU A 72 2.44 0.31 6.32
N ALA A 73 1.33 -0.40 6.42
CA ALA A 73 0.14 -0.10 5.63
C ALA A 73 -1.05 0.29 6.53
N PHE A 74 -1.73 1.36 6.14
CA PHE A 74 -3.01 1.75 6.75
C PHE A 74 -4.14 1.52 5.77
N SER A 75 -5.27 1.02 6.26
CA SER A 75 -6.40 0.68 5.41
C SER A 75 -7.72 1.02 6.07
N GLY A 76 -8.69 1.42 5.28
CA GLY A 76 -10.05 1.63 5.77
C GLY A 76 -10.66 0.34 6.34
N CYS A 77 -10.44 -0.77 5.65
CA CYS A 77 -10.91 -2.10 6.03
C CYS A 77 -9.82 -3.14 5.79
N VAL A 78 -9.77 -4.16 6.63
CA VAL A 78 -8.83 -5.28 6.53
C VAL A 78 -9.58 -6.59 6.64
N THR A 79 -9.37 -7.49 5.69
CA THR A 79 -9.93 -8.84 5.74
C THR A 79 -8.96 -9.84 6.35
N LYS A 80 -9.45 -11.01 6.74
CA LYS A 80 -8.63 -12.05 7.37
C LYS A 80 -7.46 -12.51 6.49
N ASP A 81 -7.65 -12.55 5.19
CA ASP A 81 -6.65 -12.97 4.20
C ASP A 81 -5.64 -11.88 3.81
N ALA A 82 -5.80 -10.66 4.34
CA ALA A 82 -4.83 -9.57 4.17
C ALA A 82 -3.43 -9.92 4.72
N THR A 83 -3.33 -10.94 5.59
CA THR A 83 -2.04 -11.47 6.08
C THR A 83 -1.12 -11.92 4.94
N ALA A 84 -1.65 -12.19 3.76
CA ALA A 84 -0.83 -12.45 2.57
C ALA A 84 0.11 -11.27 2.24
N CYS A 85 -0.27 -10.03 2.53
CA CYS A 85 0.54 -8.85 2.31
C CYS A 85 1.85 -8.86 3.12
N ASN A 86 1.87 -9.50 4.29
CA ASN A 86 3.09 -9.61 5.09
C ASN A 86 4.17 -10.43 4.38
N ARG A 87 3.78 -11.44 3.60
CA ARG A 87 4.72 -12.24 2.80
C ARG A 87 5.26 -11.50 1.58
N GLU A 88 4.58 -10.44 1.16
CA GLU A 88 4.93 -9.61 0.02
C GLU A 88 5.66 -8.31 0.39
N GLY A 89 6.11 -8.19 1.64
CA GLY A 89 6.96 -7.10 2.09
C GLY A 89 6.28 -6.00 2.91
N VAL A 90 5.00 -6.11 3.22
CA VAL A 90 4.34 -5.24 4.21
C VAL A 90 4.63 -5.78 5.60
N ASP A 91 5.42 -5.09 6.40
CA ASP A 91 5.81 -5.57 7.74
C ASP A 91 4.64 -5.59 8.71
N ALA A 92 3.81 -4.55 8.69
CA ALA A 92 2.58 -4.49 9.49
C ALA A 92 1.50 -3.67 8.78
N PHE A 93 0.26 -4.01 9.04
CA PHE A 93 -0.88 -3.25 8.52
C PHE A 93 -1.93 -3.01 9.60
N PHE A 94 -2.63 -1.89 9.49
CA PHE A 94 -3.55 -1.41 10.52
C PHE A 94 -4.87 -0.95 9.88
N PRO A 95 -6.03 -1.45 10.35
CA PRO A 95 -7.31 -0.87 10.00
C PRO A 95 -7.45 0.49 10.71
N VAL A 96 -7.99 1.48 9.99
CA VAL A 96 -8.22 2.81 10.57
C VAL A 96 -9.61 2.96 11.19
N LEU A 97 -10.53 2.04 10.93
CA LEU A 97 -11.82 2.00 11.62
C LEU A 97 -11.60 1.61 13.08
N ARG A 98 -11.96 2.50 13.98
CA ARG A 98 -11.72 2.36 15.44
C ARG A 98 -12.94 1.84 16.19
N ASN A 99 -14.11 1.97 15.59
CA ASN A 99 -15.40 1.59 16.18
C ASN A 99 -16.25 0.85 15.17
N VAL A 100 -17.30 0.19 15.67
CA VAL A 100 -18.39 -0.29 14.82
C VAL A 100 -19.26 0.92 14.46
N VAL A 101 -19.27 1.27 13.21
CA VAL A 101 -19.99 2.42 12.66
C VAL A 101 -20.75 2.03 11.41
N SER A 102 -21.69 2.85 10.99
CA SER A 102 -22.35 2.68 9.69
C SER A 102 -21.35 2.88 8.54
N LEU A 103 -21.67 2.33 7.36
CA LEU A 103 -20.84 2.56 6.17
C LEU A 103 -20.79 4.06 5.82
N GLU A 104 -21.89 4.78 5.99
CA GLU A 104 -21.97 6.21 5.75
C GLU A 104 -21.01 6.98 6.64
N ASP A 105 -21.00 6.68 7.94
CA ASP A 105 -20.07 7.30 8.90
C ASP A 105 -18.61 6.94 8.60
N ALA A 106 -18.35 5.69 8.21
CA ALA A 106 -17.01 5.22 7.86
C ALA A 106 -16.47 5.94 6.61
N MET A 107 -17.36 6.23 5.64
CA MET A 107 -17.00 6.89 4.38
C MET A 107 -17.02 8.43 4.50
N ASN A 108 -17.45 8.99 5.62
CA ASN A 108 -17.41 10.43 5.85
C ASN A 108 -15.94 10.91 5.89
N PRO A 109 -15.54 11.86 5.04
CA PRO A 109 -14.15 12.29 4.95
C PRO A 109 -13.56 12.86 6.26
N ALA A 110 -14.39 13.53 7.09
CA ALA A 110 -13.95 14.05 8.38
C ALA A 110 -13.63 12.92 9.36
N ASN A 111 -14.51 11.91 9.44
CA ASN A 111 -14.31 10.72 10.27
C ASN A 111 -13.12 9.90 9.81
N ALA A 112 -12.99 9.68 8.50
CA ALA A 112 -11.88 8.95 7.93
C ALA A 112 -10.52 9.62 8.22
N ARG A 113 -10.46 10.94 8.09
CA ARG A 113 -9.26 11.72 8.42
C ARG A 113 -8.88 11.62 9.89
N GLN A 114 -9.85 11.78 10.79
CA GLN A 114 -9.61 11.67 12.23
C GLN A 114 -9.17 10.26 12.63
N ASN A 115 -9.86 9.23 12.12
CA ASN A 115 -9.51 7.83 12.38
C ASN A 115 -8.09 7.50 11.90
N MET A 116 -7.70 7.99 10.73
CA MET A 116 -6.34 7.83 10.21
C MET A 116 -5.32 8.49 11.16
N ALA A 117 -5.55 9.73 11.56
CA ALA A 117 -4.66 10.48 12.44
C ALA A 117 -4.48 9.76 13.79
N ASP A 118 -5.58 9.37 14.42
CA ASP A 118 -5.57 8.69 15.72
C ASP A 118 -4.87 7.32 15.65
N THR A 119 -5.09 6.57 14.58
CA THR A 119 -4.46 5.26 14.39
C THR A 119 -2.96 5.42 14.14
N ALA A 120 -2.58 6.33 13.25
CA ALA A 120 -1.18 6.62 12.96
C ALA A 120 -0.44 7.10 14.22
N GLU A 121 -1.04 7.97 15.01
CA GLU A 121 -0.43 8.43 16.26
C GLU A 121 -0.08 7.27 17.19
N GLN A 122 -0.99 6.32 17.41
CA GLN A 122 -0.73 5.19 18.31
C GLN A 122 0.34 4.25 17.75
N VAL A 123 0.35 4.02 16.46
CA VAL A 123 1.38 3.21 15.79
C VAL A 123 2.75 3.86 15.97
N PHE A 124 2.90 5.14 15.68
CA PHE A 124 4.19 5.85 15.82
C PHE A 124 4.62 6.04 17.27
N ARG A 125 3.68 6.18 18.22
CA ARG A 125 4.00 6.13 19.67
C ARG A 125 4.61 4.78 20.03
N THR A 126 4.06 3.69 19.55
CA THR A 126 4.60 2.34 19.79
C THR A 126 6.02 2.22 19.24
N ILE A 127 6.24 2.61 17.98
CA ILE A 127 7.56 2.59 17.36
C ILE A 127 8.56 3.39 18.19
N ARG A 128 8.23 4.62 18.57
CA ARG A 128 9.11 5.48 19.38
C ARG A 128 9.46 4.85 20.72
N THR A 129 8.51 4.19 21.38
CA THR A 129 8.74 3.55 22.67
C THR A 129 9.80 2.45 22.56
N PHE A 130 9.76 1.65 21.51
CA PHE A 130 10.70 0.54 21.32
C PHE A 130 11.99 0.94 20.61
N SER A 131 12.01 2.02 19.86
CA SER A 131 13.25 2.55 19.26
C SER A 131 14.20 3.18 20.28
N SER A 132 13.75 3.40 21.52
CA SER A 132 14.53 3.93 22.64
C SER A 132 15.16 2.82 23.49
N LEU A 133 14.88 1.56 23.18
CA LEU A 133 15.44 0.38 23.83
C LEU A 133 16.62 -0.15 23.05
#